data_3617f20b157144758279d28fd1605878
#
_entry.id   3617f20b157144758279d28fd1605878
#
_cell.length_a   1.000
_cell.length_b   1.000
_cell.length_c   1.000
_cell.angle_alpha   90.00
_cell.angle_beta   90.00
_cell.angle_gamma   90.00
#
_symmetry.space_group_name_H-M   'P 1'
#
loop_
_entity.id
_entity.type
_entity.pdbx_description
1 polymer ?
#
loop_
_entity_poly.entity_id
_entity_poly.type
_entity_poly.pdbx_seq_one_letter_code
_entity_poly.pdbx_strand_id
1 'polypeptide(L)'
;MDSQLLLNNVEIFNGKDARTFSGNLLIRNNRIETISAAPIETPSERPVTVIDGKGRFLMPGLIDAHWHAYLCCNTMTDLLAGDPSYTHLMAGREAAETLQRGFTAIRDAGGPVFGLKRAIDTGVLQGPRIYP
;
A
#
# COMPACT_ATOMS: atom_id res chain seq x y z
N MET A 1 3.03 16.47 -12.37
CA MET A 1 3.84 17.28 -11.44
C MET A 1 4.76 16.34 -10.70
N ASP A 2 6.05 16.64 -10.64
CA ASP A 2 6.99 15.86 -9.84
C ASP A 2 6.70 16.07 -8.35
N SER A 3 6.19 15.08 -7.68
CA SER A 3 5.93 15.12 -6.24
C SER A 3 7.14 14.56 -5.48
N GLN A 4 7.52 15.24 -4.40
CA GLN A 4 8.56 14.77 -3.49
C GLN A 4 8.00 14.61 -2.09
N LEU A 5 8.36 13.51 -1.44
CA LEU A 5 8.03 13.22 -0.05
C LEU A 5 9.31 12.84 0.68
N LEU A 6 9.65 13.60 1.72
CA LEU A 6 10.79 13.34 2.58
C LEU A 6 10.27 12.84 3.95
N LEU A 7 10.65 11.64 4.31
CA LEU A 7 10.42 11.05 5.63
C LEU A 7 11.70 11.21 6.43
N ASN A 8 11.68 12.07 7.45
CA ASN A 8 12.81 12.30 8.34
C ASN A 8 12.63 11.55 9.66
N ASN A 9 13.75 11.28 10.35
CA ASN A 9 13.75 10.78 11.71
C ASN A 9 12.91 9.50 11.84
N VAL A 10 13.24 8.49 11.04
CA VAL A 10 12.60 7.19 11.03
C VAL A 10 13.58 6.08 11.37
N GLU A 11 13.09 5.02 11.97
CA GLU A 11 13.82 3.77 12.19
C GLU A 11 13.51 2.82 11.04
N ILE A 12 14.47 2.58 10.15
CA ILE A 12 14.26 1.91 8.86
C ILE A 12 14.54 0.42 8.97
N PHE A 13 13.55 -0.40 8.64
CA PHE A 13 13.70 -1.81 8.32
C PHE A 13 13.65 -1.99 6.80
N ASN A 14 14.71 -2.52 6.20
CA ASN A 14 14.82 -2.65 4.75
C ASN A 14 14.22 -3.94 4.16
N GLY A 15 13.65 -4.80 5.01
CA GLY A 15 13.05 -6.06 4.60
C GLY A 15 14.04 -7.20 4.33
N LYS A 16 15.35 -7.00 4.56
CA LYS A 16 16.41 -8.00 4.29
C LYS A 16 17.25 -8.27 5.52
N ASP A 17 17.71 -7.24 6.18
CA ASP A 17 18.62 -7.36 7.31
C ASP A 17 17.83 -7.52 8.61
N ALA A 18 18.39 -8.26 9.56
CA ALA A 18 17.77 -8.44 10.88
C ALA A 18 17.84 -7.18 11.76
N ARG A 19 18.55 -6.14 11.32
CA ARG A 19 18.73 -4.90 12.08
C ARG A 19 18.10 -3.74 11.36
N THR A 20 17.55 -2.83 12.14
CA THR A 20 17.10 -1.52 11.68
C THR A 20 18.21 -0.49 11.81
N PHE A 21 18.02 0.65 11.21
CA PHE A 21 18.91 1.81 11.36
C PHE A 21 18.11 3.11 11.31
N SER A 22 18.51 4.09 12.09
CA SER A 22 17.90 5.42 12.06
C SER A 22 18.31 6.17 10.81
N GLY A 23 17.37 6.83 10.15
CA GLY A 23 17.67 7.52 8.90
C GLY A 23 16.51 8.34 8.35
N ASN A 24 16.68 8.70 7.10
CA ASN A 24 15.78 9.52 6.31
C ASN A 24 15.55 8.87 4.94
N LEU A 25 14.40 9.10 4.34
CA LEU A 25 14.03 8.51 3.07
C LEU A 25 13.35 9.57 2.18
N LEU A 26 13.86 9.73 0.96
CA LEU A 26 13.27 10.59 -0.06
C LEU A 26 12.56 9.73 -1.11
N ILE A 27 11.30 10.06 -1.33
CA ILE A 27 10.49 9.50 -2.42
C ILE A 27 10.30 10.59 -3.47
N ARG A 28 10.57 10.26 -4.73
CA ARG A 28 10.21 11.10 -5.87
C ARG A 28 9.18 10.37 -6.72
N ASN A 29 8.05 11.02 -6.93
CA ASN A 29 6.89 10.41 -7.56
C ASN A 29 6.44 9.16 -6.77
N ASN A 30 6.61 7.98 -7.31
CA ASN A 30 6.24 6.71 -6.69
C ASN A 30 7.44 5.77 -6.46
N ARG A 31 8.67 6.34 -6.38
CA ARG A 31 9.90 5.57 -6.20
C ARG A 31 10.74 6.11 -5.06
N ILE A 32 11.32 5.19 -4.29
CA ILE A 32 12.37 5.53 -3.34
C ILE A 32 13.58 5.99 -4.14
N GLU A 33 14.01 7.23 -3.91
CA GLU A 33 15.17 7.83 -4.58
C GLU A 33 16.43 7.71 -3.73
N THR A 34 16.30 8.03 -2.44
CA THR A 34 17.44 8.06 -1.53
C THR A 34 17.06 7.54 -0.16
N ILE A 35 17.93 6.76 0.46
CA ILE A 35 17.89 6.39 1.86
C ILE A 35 19.24 6.79 2.45
N SER A 36 19.25 7.53 3.57
CA SER A 36 20.46 8.05 4.19
C SER A 36 20.35 8.15 5.69
N ALA A 37 21.42 7.79 6.40
CA ALA A 37 21.54 8.08 7.83
C ALA A 37 21.77 9.58 8.11
N ALA A 38 22.42 10.28 7.16
CA ALA A 38 22.58 11.73 7.22
C ALA A 38 21.33 12.45 6.71
N PRO A 39 21.11 13.73 7.08
CA PRO A 39 20.05 14.53 6.51
C PRO A 39 20.10 14.55 4.98
N ILE A 40 18.92 14.51 4.36
CA ILE A 40 18.79 14.61 2.90
C ILE A 40 18.43 16.05 2.55
N GLU A 41 19.31 16.71 1.81
CA GLU A 41 19.01 18.03 1.27
C GLU A 41 18.08 17.92 0.07
N THR A 42 17.03 18.71 0.09
CA THR A 42 16.08 18.80 -1.02
C THR A 42 16.27 20.13 -1.74
N PRO A 43 16.33 20.14 -3.09
CA PRO A 43 16.44 21.40 -3.84
C PRO A 43 15.27 22.33 -3.50
N SER A 44 15.59 23.60 -3.21
CA SER A 44 14.60 24.63 -2.85
C SER A 44 13.61 24.97 -3.97
N GLU A 45 13.94 24.61 -5.19
CA GLU A 45 13.15 24.92 -6.39
C GLU A 45 11.93 24.01 -6.59
N ARG A 46 11.79 22.94 -5.79
CA ARG A 46 10.70 21.98 -5.93
C ARG A 46 9.95 21.80 -4.62
N PRO A 47 8.62 21.82 -4.64
CA PRO A 47 7.86 21.57 -3.42
C PRO A 47 8.11 20.15 -2.92
N VAL A 48 8.46 20.04 -1.65
CA VAL A 48 8.63 18.77 -0.94
C VAL A 48 7.68 18.72 0.24
N THR A 49 6.97 17.62 0.37
CA THR A 49 6.21 17.32 1.60
C THR A 49 7.15 16.66 2.59
N VAL A 50 7.29 17.23 3.78
CA VAL A 50 8.15 16.67 4.83
C VAL A 50 7.29 16.06 5.93
N ILE A 51 7.59 14.82 6.29
CA ILE A 51 6.97 14.11 7.42
C ILE A 51 8.07 13.76 8.42
N ASP A 52 7.96 14.28 9.64
CA ASP A 52 8.78 13.84 10.75
C ASP A 52 8.25 12.52 11.31
N GLY A 53 9.03 11.47 11.16
CA GLY A 53 8.71 10.14 11.66
C GLY A 53 8.75 10.03 13.18
N LYS A 54 9.42 10.94 13.90
CA LYS A 54 9.55 10.94 15.38
C LYS A 54 10.07 9.59 15.92
N GLY A 55 11.02 8.99 15.22
CA GLY A 55 11.59 7.68 15.56
C GLY A 55 10.66 6.49 15.29
N ARG A 56 9.54 6.67 14.57
CA ARG A 56 8.65 5.57 14.20
C ARG A 56 9.30 4.67 13.16
N PHE A 57 8.87 3.41 13.15
CA PHE A 57 9.35 2.45 12.17
C PHE A 57 8.84 2.75 10.77
N LEU A 58 9.75 2.66 9.81
CA LEU A 58 9.47 2.65 8.38
C LEU A 58 9.89 1.30 7.82
N MET A 59 8.99 0.63 7.13
CA MET A 59 9.23 -0.70 6.58
C MET A 59 8.55 -0.84 5.21
N PRO A 60 8.97 -1.80 4.37
CA PRO A 60 8.21 -2.17 3.19
C PRO A 60 6.77 -2.55 3.54
N GLY A 61 5.83 -2.23 2.65
CA GLY A 61 4.44 -2.65 2.84
C GLY A 61 4.33 -4.16 2.98
N LEU A 62 3.38 -4.61 3.78
CA LEU A 62 3.10 -6.02 4.00
C LEU A 62 2.58 -6.68 2.71
N ILE A 63 2.84 -7.97 2.59
CA ILE A 63 2.34 -8.82 1.50
C ILE A 63 1.46 -9.91 2.11
N ASP A 64 0.21 -10.00 1.66
CA ASP A 64 -0.64 -11.16 1.96
C ASP A 64 -0.56 -12.16 0.80
N ALA A 65 -0.03 -13.34 1.08
CA ALA A 65 0.19 -14.37 0.07
C ALA A 65 -1.04 -15.26 -0.19
N HIS A 66 -2.12 -15.12 0.60
CA HIS A 66 -3.33 -15.92 0.47
C HIS A 66 -4.57 -15.13 0.91
N TRP A 67 -5.05 -14.28 0.04
CA TRP A 67 -6.22 -13.45 0.27
C TRP A 67 -7.37 -13.83 -0.67
N HIS A 68 -8.60 -13.45 -0.30
CA HIS A 68 -9.80 -13.65 -1.09
C HIS A 68 -10.70 -12.42 -0.99
N ALA A 69 -10.59 -11.50 -1.94
CA ALA A 69 -11.30 -10.23 -1.93
C ALA A 69 -12.81 -10.36 -1.72
N TYR A 70 -13.39 -11.38 -2.32
CA TYR A 70 -14.84 -11.61 -2.27
C TYR A 70 -15.28 -12.45 -1.06
N LEU A 71 -14.45 -13.41 -0.64
CA LEU A 71 -14.85 -14.34 0.40
C LEU A 71 -14.68 -13.76 1.81
N CYS A 72 -13.71 -12.89 2.00
CA CYS A 72 -13.41 -12.36 3.34
C CYS A 72 -14.40 -11.28 3.81
N CYS A 73 -15.18 -10.67 2.93
CA CYS A 73 -16.09 -9.57 3.25
C CYS A 73 -17.56 -9.84 2.97
N ASN A 74 -17.91 -10.98 2.36
CA ASN A 74 -19.27 -11.36 2.03
C ASN A 74 -19.68 -12.63 2.77
N THR A 75 -20.97 -12.71 3.12
CA THR A 75 -21.52 -13.95 3.67
C THR A 75 -21.70 -14.99 2.55
N MET A 76 -21.82 -16.27 2.92
CA MET A 76 -22.11 -17.32 1.95
C MET A 76 -23.45 -17.09 1.24
N THR A 77 -24.42 -16.53 1.95
CA THR A 77 -25.72 -16.16 1.36
C THR A 77 -25.57 -15.07 0.30
N ASP A 78 -24.77 -14.02 0.58
CA ASP A 78 -24.51 -12.96 -0.39
C ASP A 78 -23.83 -13.49 -1.64
N LEU A 79 -22.88 -14.41 -1.48
CA LEU A 79 -22.13 -14.98 -2.59
C LEU A 79 -22.97 -15.91 -3.48
N LEU A 80 -23.93 -16.65 -2.91
CA LEU A 80 -24.74 -17.65 -3.62
C LEU A 80 -26.06 -17.10 -4.15
N ALA A 81 -26.66 -16.14 -3.47
CA ALA A 81 -28.01 -15.65 -3.77
C ALA A 81 -28.16 -14.12 -3.68
N GLY A 82 -27.10 -13.41 -3.31
CA GLY A 82 -27.09 -11.95 -3.24
C GLY A 82 -26.94 -11.28 -4.58
N ASP A 83 -27.07 -9.96 -4.58
CA ASP A 83 -26.80 -9.12 -5.76
C ASP A 83 -25.29 -9.08 -6.02
N PRO A 84 -24.82 -9.49 -7.21
CA PRO A 84 -23.40 -9.45 -7.55
C PRO A 84 -22.81 -8.04 -7.47
N SER A 85 -23.57 -6.99 -7.73
CA SER A 85 -23.07 -5.62 -7.61
C SER A 85 -22.75 -5.25 -6.17
N TYR A 86 -23.55 -5.71 -5.21
CA TYR A 86 -23.28 -5.52 -3.79
C TYR A 86 -21.98 -6.23 -3.36
N THR A 87 -21.81 -7.49 -3.75
CA THR A 87 -20.60 -8.26 -3.39
C THR A 87 -19.32 -7.63 -3.97
N HIS A 88 -19.40 -7.04 -5.17
CA HIS A 88 -18.28 -6.32 -5.77
C HIS A 88 -17.97 -4.99 -5.04
N LEU A 89 -18.99 -4.25 -4.61
CA LEU A 89 -18.80 -3.04 -3.81
C LEU A 89 -18.16 -3.35 -2.45
N MET A 90 -18.58 -4.44 -1.80
CA MET A 90 -17.98 -4.92 -0.55
C MET A 90 -16.51 -5.29 -0.75
N ALA A 91 -16.17 -5.99 -1.82
CA ALA A 91 -14.78 -6.33 -2.14
C ALA A 91 -13.92 -5.07 -2.41
N GLY A 92 -14.48 -4.05 -3.04
CA GLY A 92 -13.81 -2.75 -3.23
C GLY A 92 -13.51 -2.04 -1.91
N ARG A 93 -14.48 -2.01 -0.98
CA ARG A 93 -14.27 -1.48 0.37
C ARG A 93 -13.19 -2.25 1.13
N GLU A 94 -13.28 -3.58 1.11
CA GLU A 94 -12.31 -4.44 1.78
C GLU A 94 -10.88 -4.25 1.24
N ALA A 95 -10.72 -4.03 -0.07
CA ALA A 95 -9.43 -3.73 -0.66
C ALA A 95 -8.84 -2.42 -0.09
N ALA A 96 -9.64 -1.37 0.03
CA ALA A 96 -9.21 -0.11 0.61
C ALA A 96 -8.82 -0.27 2.09
N GLU A 97 -9.61 -1.00 2.87
CA GLU A 97 -9.33 -1.30 4.27
C GLU A 97 -8.07 -2.17 4.44
N THR A 98 -7.84 -3.12 3.53
CA THR A 98 -6.63 -3.95 3.48
C THR A 98 -5.37 -3.10 3.27
N LEU A 99 -5.43 -2.12 2.37
CA LEU A 99 -4.35 -1.17 2.17
C LEU A 99 -4.10 -0.33 3.45
N GLN A 100 -5.14 0.12 4.14
CA GLN A 100 -5.02 0.88 5.38
C GLN A 100 -4.43 0.05 6.54
N ARG A 101 -4.58 -1.26 6.51
CA ARG A 101 -3.92 -2.18 7.45
C ARG A 101 -2.43 -2.41 7.14
N GLY A 102 -1.90 -1.78 6.08
CA GLY A 102 -0.49 -1.84 5.69
C GLY A 102 -0.14 -2.90 4.65
N PHE A 103 -1.12 -3.64 4.13
CA PHE A 103 -0.88 -4.58 3.05
C PHE A 103 -0.89 -3.85 1.71
N THR A 104 0.29 -3.73 1.09
CA THR A 104 0.46 -3.00 -0.17
C THR A 104 0.42 -3.90 -1.40
N ALA A 105 0.57 -5.20 -1.20
CA ALA A 105 0.43 -6.23 -2.22
C ALA A 105 -0.28 -7.45 -1.64
N ILE A 106 -1.09 -8.09 -2.46
CA ILE A 106 -1.80 -9.32 -2.09
C ILE A 106 -1.80 -10.31 -3.25
N ARG A 107 -1.81 -11.61 -2.93
CA ARG A 107 -2.16 -12.65 -3.87
C ARG A 107 -3.58 -13.12 -3.59
N ASP A 108 -4.48 -12.89 -4.54
CA ASP A 108 -5.84 -13.43 -4.45
C ASP A 108 -5.86 -14.88 -4.89
N ALA A 109 -6.19 -15.78 -3.97
CA ALA A 109 -6.13 -17.21 -4.19
C ALA A 109 -7.43 -17.79 -4.80
N GLY A 110 -8.38 -16.95 -5.20
CA GLY A 110 -9.58 -17.37 -5.93
C GLY A 110 -10.77 -16.41 -5.77
N GLY A 111 -11.58 -16.39 -6.81
CA GLY A 111 -12.75 -15.52 -6.95
C GLY A 111 -12.67 -14.63 -8.18
N PRO A 112 -13.73 -13.87 -8.48
CA PRO A 112 -13.81 -13.02 -9.67
C PRO A 112 -13.06 -11.68 -9.49
N VAL A 113 -11.76 -11.72 -9.17
CA VAL A 113 -10.95 -10.57 -8.71
C VAL A 113 -10.48 -9.65 -9.84
N PHE A 114 -10.53 -10.08 -11.11
CA PHE A 114 -9.94 -9.32 -12.22
C PHE A 114 -10.56 -7.94 -12.43
N GLY A 115 -11.87 -7.79 -12.19
CA GLY A 115 -12.56 -6.51 -12.25
C GLY A 115 -12.08 -5.56 -11.15
N LEU A 116 -11.95 -6.03 -9.93
CA LEU A 116 -11.40 -5.29 -8.81
C LEU A 116 -9.96 -4.88 -9.07
N LYS A 117 -9.12 -5.82 -9.52
CA LYS A 117 -7.74 -5.53 -9.92
C LYS A 117 -7.67 -4.40 -10.93
N ARG A 118 -8.46 -4.48 -12.01
CA ARG A 118 -8.50 -3.44 -13.04
C ARG A 118 -8.90 -2.09 -12.46
N ALA A 119 -9.91 -2.04 -11.60
CA ALA A 119 -10.36 -0.81 -10.97
C ALA A 119 -9.27 -0.15 -10.11
N ILE A 120 -8.48 -0.96 -9.40
CA ILE A 120 -7.34 -0.47 -8.61
C ILE A 120 -6.20 -0.04 -9.52
N ASP A 121 -5.81 -0.84 -10.50
CA ASP A 121 -4.70 -0.54 -11.41
C ASP A 121 -4.95 0.74 -12.24
N THR A 122 -6.22 1.06 -12.52
CA THR A 122 -6.61 2.28 -13.25
C THR A 122 -6.95 3.47 -12.34
N GLY A 123 -6.82 3.31 -11.01
CA GLY A 123 -7.06 4.39 -10.05
C GLY A 123 -8.54 4.72 -9.79
N VAL A 124 -9.46 3.86 -10.23
CA VAL A 124 -10.91 4.01 -9.94
C VAL A 124 -11.19 3.70 -8.47
N LEU A 125 -10.49 2.72 -7.90
CA LEU A 125 -10.55 2.35 -6.49
C LEU A 125 -9.16 2.38 -5.85
N GLN A 126 -9.13 2.61 -4.54
CA GLN A 126 -7.92 2.43 -3.74
C GLN A 126 -7.83 0.98 -3.26
N GLY A 127 -6.62 0.45 -3.23
CA GLY A 127 -6.36 -0.90 -2.72
C GLY A 127 -4.91 -1.33 -2.94
N PRO A 128 -4.54 -2.49 -2.43
CA PRO A 128 -3.22 -3.07 -2.64
C PRO A 128 -3.05 -3.52 -4.09
N ARG A 129 -1.83 -3.73 -4.52
CA ARG A 129 -1.55 -4.39 -5.80
C ARG A 129 -2.02 -5.84 -5.73
N ILE A 130 -2.91 -6.23 -6.65
CA ILE A 130 -3.49 -7.57 -6.67
C ILE A 130 -2.75 -8.45 -7.68
N TYR A 131 -2.33 -9.63 -7.23
CA TYR A 131 -1.82 -10.73 -8.04
C TYR A 131 -2.86 -11.87 -7.99
N PRO A 132 -3.64 -12.07 -9.07
CA PRO A 132 -4.63 -13.13 -9.14
C PRO A 132 -3.99 -14.50 -9.21
#